data_aba8a07ac60fd41a682e7c0f1806e21f
#
_entry.id   aba8a07ac60fd41a682e7c0f1806e21f
#
_cell.length_a   1.000
_cell.length_b   1.000
_cell.length_c   1.000
_cell.angle_alpha   90.00
_cell.angle_beta   90.00
_cell.angle_gamma   90.00
#
_symmetry.space_group_name_H-M   'P 1'
#
loop_
_entity.id
_entity.type
_entity.pdbx_description
1 polymer ?
#
loop_
_entity_poly.entity_id
_entity_poly.type
_entity_poly.pdbx_seq_one_letter_code
_entity_poly.pdbx_strand_id
1 'polypeptide(L)'
;MGGCLAGSRQGRVGFVVLAQRRVLLLAADDFEDMELLYPLYRLAEEDVAVTVAGLDDHPLRGKKGYGPVTVDTTVDQVTASAFDALVIPGGYAPDRLRRSQAVLALVRAFDEERKPIAFICHAGWVPISAKIIKGRRATSVAAIRDDMVNAGADWVDQATVVDGHLISARTPADLGPWMKALLQALAG
;
A
#
# COMPACT_ATOMS: atom_id res chain seq x y z
N MET A 1 33.12 -33.58 39.90
CA MET A 1 32.20 -32.46 40.14
C MET A 1 32.05 -31.72 38.80
N GLY A 2 31.03 -32.08 38.01
CA GLY A 2 30.79 -31.55 36.68
C GLY A 2 29.64 -30.53 36.78
N GLY A 3 29.96 -29.25 36.56
CA GLY A 3 28.97 -28.18 36.43
C GLY A 3 28.38 -28.15 35.06
N CYS A 4 27.13 -28.48 34.95
CA CYS A 4 26.34 -28.35 33.71
C CYS A 4 25.95 -26.88 33.52
N LEU A 5 26.56 -26.22 32.53
CA LEU A 5 26.14 -24.87 32.13
C LEU A 5 24.87 -25.01 31.32
N ALA A 6 23.74 -24.56 31.90
CA ALA A 6 22.48 -24.41 31.23
C ALA A 6 22.60 -23.30 30.19
N GLY A 7 22.64 -23.68 28.93
CA GLY A 7 22.54 -22.75 27.81
C GLY A 7 21.20 -22.04 27.79
N SER A 8 21.21 -20.73 27.95
CA SER A 8 20.06 -19.85 27.77
C SER A 8 19.52 -20.03 26.35
N ARG A 9 18.28 -20.51 26.24
CA ARG A 9 17.52 -20.48 24.98
C ARG A 9 17.24 -19.02 24.65
N GLN A 10 18.05 -18.44 23.78
CA GLN A 10 17.69 -17.21 23.10
C GLN A 10 16.42 -17.49 22.30
N GLY A 11 15.36 -16.73 22.62
CA GLY A 11 14.09 -16.86 21.93
C GLY A 11 14.26 -16.72 20.42
N ARG A 12 13.86 -17.75 19.70
CA ARG A 12 13.67 -17.64 18.25
C ARG A 12 12.55 -16.64 18.05
N VAL A 13 12.87 -15.44 17.54
CA VAL A 13 11.90 -14.57 16.91
C VAL A 13 11.39 -15.38 15.71
N GLY A 14 10.11 -15.76 15.72
CA GLY A 14 9.54 -16.51 14.62
C GLY A 14 9.63 -15.65 13.37
N PHE A 15 10.43 -16.05 12.40
CA PHE A 15 10.42 -15.45 11.07
C PHE A 15 9.06 -15.81 10.45
N VAL A 16 8.18 -14.83 10.36
CA VAL A 16 6.99 -14.99 9.53
C VAL A 16 7.47 -14.98 8.08
N VAL A 17 7.27 -16.11 7.40
CA VAL A 17 7.68 -16.25 6.00
C VAL A 17 6.65 -15.50 5.14
N LEU A 18 7.05 -14.37 4.57
CA LEU A 18 6.24 -13.57 3.65
C LEU A 18 6.32 -14.05 2.19
N ALA A 19 7.22 -14.98 1.88
CA ALA A 19 7.53 -15.47 0.54
C ALA A 19 6.36 -16.06 -0.27
N GLN A 20 5.21 -16.31 0.35
CA GLN A 20 4.00 -16.78 -0.35
C GLN A 20 2.96 -15.68 -0.52
N ARG A 21 3.21 -14.48 0.01
CA ARG A 21 2.29 -13.36 -0.09
C ARG A 21 2.33 -12.73 -1.47
N ARG A 22 1.18 -12.26 -1.91
CA ARG A 22 0.98 -11.61 -3.20
C ARG A 22 0.43 -10.22 -2.97
N VAL A 23 1.11 -9.20 -3.45
CA VAL A 23 0.71 -7.80 -3.28
C VAL A 23 0.42 -7.20 -4.64
N LEU A 24 -0.75 -6.56 -4.76
CA LEU A 24 -1.11 -5.76 -5.90
C LEU A 24 -0.66 -4.31 -5.68
N LEU A 25 0.08 -3.75 -6.62
CA LEU A 25 0.48 -2.36 -6.64
C LEU A 25 -0.26 -1.66 -7.77
N LEU A 26 -1.20 -0.77 -7.45
CA LEU A 26 -1.91 0.03 -8.45
C LEU A 26 -1.06 1.23 -8.85
N ALA A 27 -0.86 1.44 -10.13
CA ALA A 27 -0.12 2.58 -10.64
C ALA A 27 -0.76 3.18 -11.90
N ALA A 28 -0.43 4.43 -12.16
CA ALA A 28 -0.69 5.14 -13.41
C ALA A 28 0.45 6.15 -13.61
N ASP A 29 0.55 6.75 -14.80
CA ASP A 29 1.55 7.79 -15.06
C ASP A 29 1.54 8.92 -14.02
N ASP A 30 2.69 9.55 -13.87
CA ASP A 30 2.94 10.61 -12.91
C ASP A 30 2.85 10.16 -11.44
N PHE A 31 3.10 8.87 -11.16
CA PHE A 31 3.24 8.39 -9.80
C PHE A 31 4.42 9.08 -9.07
N GLU A 32 4.38 9.21 -7.76
CA GLU A 32 5.56 9.65 -7.00
C GLU A 32 6.60 8.53 -7.02
N ASP A 33 7.77 8.79 -7.59
CA ASP A 33 8.79 7.81 -7.90
C ASP A 33 9.16 6.93 -6.70
N MET A 34 9.43 7.55 -5.55
CA MET A 34 9.82 6.81 -4.34
C MET A 34 8.66 6.01 -3.73
N GLU A 35 7.44 6.48 -3.87
CA GLU A 35 6.25 5.83 -3.29
C GLU A 35 5.83 4.57 -4.07
N LEU A 36 6.30 4.41 -5.29
CA LEU A 36 6.18 3.17 -6.07
C LEU A 36 7.39 2.28 -5.90
N LEU A 37 8.60 2.83 -6.07
CA LEU A 37 9.83 2.04 -6.12
C LEU A 37 10.19 1.43 -4.78
N TYR A 38 10.06 2.21 -3.69
CA TYR A 38 10.41 1.70 -2.38
C TYR A 38 9.56 0.49 -1.96
N PRO A 39 8.20 0.52 -2.07
CA PRO A 39 7.39 -0.68 -1.84
C PRO A 39 7.78 -1.85 -2.75
N LEU A 40 8.00 -1.59 -4.04
CA LEU A 40 8.36 -2.63 -5.00
C LEU A 40 9.63 -3.39 -4.58
N TYR A 41 10.69 -2.67 -4.26
CA TYR A 41 11.95 -3.29 -3.84
C TYR A 41 11.88 -3.85 -2.42
N ARG A 42 11.22 -3.14 -1.51
CA ARG A 42 11.13 -3.59 -0.11
C ARG A 42 10.32 -4.87 0.05
N LEU A 43 9.26 -5.05 -0.75
CA LEU A 43 8.49 -6.29 -0.78
C LEU A 43 9.29 -7.42 -1.45
N ALA A 44 10.05 -7.11 -2.51
CA ALA A 44 10.93 -8.08 -3.15
C ALA A 44 12.04 -8.61 -2.22
N GLU A 45 12.57 -7.77 -1.31
CA GLU A 45 13.53 -8.20 -0.28
C GLU A 45 12.96 -9.25 0.68
N GLU A 46 11.64 -9.27 0.86
CA GLU A 46 10.93 -10.25 1.70
C GLU A 46 10.37 -11.43 0.87
N ASP A 47 10.82 -11.59 -0.37
CA ASP A 47 10.33 -12.61 -1.32
C ASP A 47 8.81 -12.55 -1.57
N VAL A 48 8.17 -11.39 -1.37
CA VAL A 48 6.76 -11.15 -1.68
C VAL A 48 6.57 -10.96 -3.18
N ALA A 49 5.63 -11.68 -3.77
CA ALA A 49 5.29 -11.50 -5.18
C ALA A 49 4.50 -10.20 -5.38
N VAL A 50 5.07 -9.25 -6.11
CA VAL A 50 4.42 -7.97 -6.43
C VAL A 50 3.94 -8.00 -7.87
N THR A 51 2.69 -7.59 -8.09
CA THR A 51 2.10 -7.39 -9.42
C THR A 51 1.75 -5.92 -9.58
N VAL A 52 2.29 -5.27 -10.61
CA VAL A 52 1.96 -3.88 -10.96
C VAL A 52 0.77 -3.89 -11.91
N ALA A 53 -0.35 -3.32 -11.47
CA ALA A 53 -1.55 -3.18 -12.30
C ALA A 53 -1.75 -1.71 -12.74
N GLY A 54 -1.91 -1.50 -14.03
CA GLY A 54 -2.18 -0.21 -14.65
C GLY A 54 -3.62 -0.05 -15.12
N LEU A 55 -3.95 1.16 -15.60
CA LEU A 55 -5.24 1.41 -16.29
C LEU A 55 -5.29 0.79 -17.67
N ASP A 56 -4.13 0.63 -18.28
CA ASP A 56 -3.84 -0.04 -19.55
C ASP A 56 -2.46 -0.69 -19.45
N ASP A 57 -1.93 -1.24 -20.53
CA ASP A 57 -0.69 -2.02 -20.59
C ASP A 57 0.56 -1.22 -20.99
N HIS A 58 0.44 0.11 -21.17
CA HIS A 58 1.62 0.91 -21.52
C HIS A 58 2.59 1.07 -20.33
N PRO A 59 3.91 1.11 -20.59
CA PRO A 59 4.90 1.31 -19.55
C PRO A 59 4.77 2.69 -18.90
N LEU A 60 4.69 2.73 -17.56
CA LEU A 60 4.43 3.92 -16.78
C LEU A 60 5.69 4.75 -16.50
N ARG A 61 5.53 6.06 -16.33
CA ARG A 61 6.60 6.97 -15.93
C ARG A 61 6.25 7.72 -14.64
N GLY A 62 7.25 7.82 -13.77
CA GLY A 62 7.15 8.63 -12.56
C GLY A 62 7.16 10.13 -12.86
N LYS A 63 6.58 10.92 -11.97
CA LYS A 63 6.48 12.39 -12.13
C LYS A 63 7.83 13.11 -12.14
N LYS A 64 8.90 12.46 -11.62
CA LYS A 64 10.28 12.95 -11.66
C LYS A 64 11.10 12.31 -12.79
N GLY A 65 10.43 11.53 -13.65
CA GLY A 65 11.02 10.97 -14.86
C GLY A 65 11.56 9.55 -14.70
N TYR A 66 11.39 8.90 -13.56
CA TYR A 66 11.76 7.49 -13.43
C TYR A 66 10.88 6.61 -14.34
N GLY A 67 11.49 5.61 -14.90
CA GLY A 67 10.82 4.63 -15.75
C GLY A 67 11.54 4.39 -17.08
N PRO A 68 10.95 3.58 -17.96
CA PRO A 68 9.60 3.01 -17.84
C PRO A 68 9.49 1.93 -16.76
N VAL A 69 8.36 1.89 -16.04
CA VAL A 69 7.98 0.77 -15.18
C VAL A 69 7.01 -0.12 -15.96
N THR A 70 7.30 -1.40 -16.02
CA THR A 70 6.43 -2.37 -16.72
C THR A 70 5.12 -2.53 -15.97
N VAL A 71 4.01 -2.54 -16.68
CA VAL A 71 2.70 -2.96 -16.22
C VAL A 71 2.58 -4.47 -16.45
N ASP A 72 2.37 -5.23 -15.39
CA ASP A 72 2.25 -6.69 -15.46
C ASP A 72 0.85 -7.11 -15.96
N THR A 73 -0.16 -6.28 -15.65
CA THR A 73 -1.56 -6.55 -15.97
C THR A 73 -2.38 -5.27 -15.92
N THR A 74 -3.60 -5.30 -16.43
CA THR A 74 -4.54 -4.19 -16.29
C THR A 74 -5.51 -4.44 -15.14
N VAL A 75 -6.05 -3.36 -14.56
CA VAL A 75 -6.91 -3.42 -13.37
C VAL A 75 -8.19 -4.22 -13.56
N ASP A 76 -8.70 -4.31 -14.79
CA ASP A 76 -9.91 -5.05 -15.15
C ASP A 76 -9.67 -6.57 -15.28
N GLN A 77 -8.41 -7.00 -15.29
CA GLN A 77 -8.01 -8.41 -15.36
C GLN A 77 -7.68 -9.04 -14.00
N VAL A 78 -7.76 -8.28 -12.91
CA VAL A 78 -7.41 -8.75 -11.57
C VAL A 78 -8.60 -8.73 -10.64
N THR A 79 -8.55 -9.60 -9.61
CA THR A 79 -9.54 -9.66 -8.53
C THR A 79 -8.85 -9.56 -7.19
N ALA A 80 -9.52 -8.98 -6.18
CA ALA A 80 -8.97 -8.86 -4.83
C ALA A 80 -8.61 -10.21 -4.21
N SER A 81 -9.38 -11.26 -4.51
CA SER A 81 -9.16 -12.62 -3.99
C SER A 81 -7.81 -13.23 -4.40
N ALA A 82 -7.18 -12.72 -5.47
CA ALA A 82 -5.88 -13.20 -5.94
C ALA A 82 -4.68 -12.63 -5.16
N PHE A 83 -4.89 -11.66 -4.27
CA PHE A 83 -3.84 -10.95 -3.56
C PHE A 83 -4.11 -10.87 -2.05
N ASP A 84 -3.03 -10.68 -1.27
CA ASP A 84 -3.09 -10.53 0.18
C ASP A 84 -3.14 -9.08 0.63
N ALA A 85 -2.68 -8.14 -0.19
CA ALA A 85 -2.74 -6.71 0.09
C ALA A 85 -2.74 -5.86 -1.18
N LEU A 86 -3.14 -4.60 -1.02
CA LEU A 86 -3.13 -3.55 -2.04
C LEU A 86 -2.23 -2.40 -1.62
N VAL A 87 -1.40 -1.90 -2.55
CA VAL A 87 -0.55 -0.73 -2.39
C VAL A 87 -0.93 0.33 -3.43
N ILE A 88 -1.10 1.57 -2.99
CA ILE A 88 -1.46 2.71 -3.85
C ILE A 88 -0.48 3.85 -3.60
N PRO A 89 0.49 4.09 -4.49
CA PRO A 89 1.38 5.24 -4.43
C PRO A 89 0.65 6.54 -4.79
N GLY A 90 1.22 7.66 -4.35
CA GLY A 90 0.71 8.99 -4.66
C GLY A 90 1.29 9.59 -5.96
N GLY A 91 1.67 10.85 -5.91
CA GLY A 91 1.94 11.65 -7.09
C GLY A 91 0.64 12.16 -7.70
N TYR A 92 0.58 12.25 -9.03
CA TYR A 92 -0.64 12.57 -9.78
C TYR A 92 -1.40 11.32 -10.25
N ALA A 93 -0.80 10.14 -10.16
CA ALA A 93 -1.43 8.87 -10.50
C ALA A 93 -2.81 8.65 -9.82
N PRO A 94 -3.02 8.99 -8.53
CA PRO A 94 -4.32 8.85 -7.87
C PRO A 94 -5.46 9.62 -8.53
N ASP A 95 -5.20 10.79 -9.15
CA ASP A 95 -6.24 11.50 -9.92
C ASP A 95 -6.71 10.68 -11.12
N ARG A 96 -5.81 9.97 -11.78
CA ARG A 96 -6.17 9.09 -12.90
C ARG A 96 -6.89 7.84 -12.40
N LEU A 97 -6.35 7.19 -11.37
CA LEU A 97 -6.88 5.95 -10.78
C LEU A 97 -8.31 6.13 -10.25
N ARG A 98 -8.59 7.24 -9.53
CA ARG A 98 -9.90 7.50 -8.92
C ARG A 98 -11.04 7.64 -9.93
N ARG A 99 -10.75 7.91 -11.20
CA ARG A 99 -11.73 8.05 -12.27
C ARG A 99 -12.15 6.72 -12.89
N SER A 100 -11.39 5.64 -12.66
CA SER A 100 -11.68 4.30 -13.17
C SER A 100 -12.64 3.56 -12.26
N GLN A 101 -13.80 3.15 -12.77
CA GLN A 101 -14.77 2.34 -12.02
C GLN A 101 -14.20 0.96 -11.65
N ALA A 102 -13.35 0.38 -12.50
CA ALA A 102 -12.66 -0.88 -12.22
C ALA A 102 -11.73 -0.76 -10.99
N VAL A 103 -10.92 0.33 -10.91
CA VAL A 103 -10.11 0.63 -9.73
C VAL A 103 -10.98 0.76 -8.48
N LEU A 104 -12.05 1.53 -8.54
CA LEU A 104 -12.91 1.75 -7.37
C LEU A 104 -13.62 0.48 -6.92
N ALA A 105 -14.04 -0.37 -7.85
CA ALA A 105 -14.63 -1.67 -7.55
C ALA A 105 -13.60 -2.60 -6.88
N LEU A 106 -12.38 -2.65 -7.42
CA LEU A 106 -11.29 -3.44 -6.87
C LEU A 106 -10.93 -3.00 -5.43
N VAL A 107 -10.80 -1.69 -5.19
CA VAL A 107 -10.50 -1.13 -3.86
C VAL A 107 -11.61 -1.48 -2.85
N ARG A 108 -12.88 -1.40 -3.26
CA ARG A 108 -14.00 -1.85 -2.41
C ARG A 108 -13.93 -3.34 -2.10
N ALA A 109 -13.56 -4.18 -3.07
CA ALA A 109 -13.42 -5.62 -2.84
C ALA A 109 -12.33 -5.94 -1.81
N PHE A 110 -11.17 -5.24 -1.85
CA PHE A 110 -10.15 -5.37 -0.81
C PHE A 110 -10.67 -4.94 0.57
N ASP A 111 -11.46 -3.85 0.64
CA ASP A 111 -12.06 -3.37 1.89
C ASP A 111 -13.08 -4.36 2.46
N GLU A 112 -13.96 -4.90 1.62
CA GLU A 112 -14.96 -5.92 1.99
C GLU A 112 -14.30 -7.22 2.49
N GLU A 113 -13.21 -7.65 1.85
CA GLU A 113 -12.40 -8.80 2.26
C GLU A 113 -11.48 -8.48 3.46
N ARG A 114 -11.48 -7.23 3.96
CA ARG A 114 -10.65 -6.73 5.07
C ARG A 114 -9.16 -6.99 4.87
N LYS A 115 -8.70 -7.01 3.63
CA LYS A 115 -7.30 -7.13 3.27
C LYS A 115 -6.57 -5.80 3.41
N PRO A 116 -5.29 -5.77 3.81
CA PRO A 116 -4.52 -4.56 3.95
C PRO A 116 -4.57 -3.70 2.68
N ILE A 117 -4.95 -2.42 2.84
CA ILE A 117 -4.91 -1.39 1.80
C ILE A 117 -3.94 -0.32 2.30
N ALA A 118 -2.76 -0.28 1.71
CA ALA A 118 -1.72 0.70 2.03
C ALA A 118 -1.73 1.82 0.98
N PHE A 119 -1.98 3.06 1.41
CA PHE A 119 -2.01 4.23 0.54
C PHE A 119 -1.21 5.40 1.14
N ILE A 120 -0.59 6.20 0.30
CA ILE A 120 0.31 7.28 0.73
C ILE A 120 0.06 8.56 -0.06
N CYS A 121 0.30 9.72 0.58
CA CYS A 121 0.30 11.03 -0.06
C CYS A 121 -1.06 11.39 -0.68
N HIS A 122 -1.11 11.70 -1.99
CA HIS A 122 -2.34 11.97 -2.73
C HIS A 122 -3.19 10.70 -2.99
N ALA A 123 -2.66 9.51 -2.71
CA ALA A 123 -3.41 8.27 -2.89
C ALA A 123 -4.69 8.21 -2.05
N GLY A 124 -4.82 9.03 -0.99
CA GLY A 124 -6.06 9.18 -0.22
C GLY A 124 -7.31 9.51 -1.07
N TRP A 125 -7.14 10.10 -2.25
CA TRP A 125 -8.24 10.34 -3.18
C TRP A 125 -8.91 9.06 -3.69
N VAL A 126 -8.18 7.94 -3.77
CA VAL A 126 -8.74 6.66 -4.24
C VAL A 126 -9.72 6.07 -3.22
N PRO A 127 -9.37 5.86 -1.93
CA PRO A 127 -10.32 5.40 -0.91
C PRO A 127 -11.49 6.39 -0.67
N ILE A 128 -11.29 7.71 -0.86
CA ILE A 128 -12.39 8.70 -0.88
C ILE A 128 -13.40 8.34 -1.98
N SER A 129 -12.94 8.17 -3.21
CA SER A 129 -13.79 7.87 -4.37
C SER A 129 -14.41 6.48 -4.30
N ALA A 130 -13.70 5.50 -3.70
CA ALA A 130 -14.22 4.17 -3.40
C ALA A 130 -15.24 4.17 -2.25
N LYS A 131 -15.37 5.28 -1.50
CA LYS A 131 -16.28 5.45 -0.35
C LYS A 131 -15.99 4.55 0.85
N ILE A 132 -14.72 4.19 1.07
CA ILE A 132 -14.29 3.32 2.17
C ILE A 132 -13.65 4.09 3.33
N ILE A 133 -13.49 5.43 3.22
CA ILE A 133 -12.75 6.24 4.19
C ILE A 133 -13.64 6.83 5.30
N LYS A 134 -14.96 6.86 5.13
CA LYS A 134 -15.89 7.48 6.08
C LYS A 134 -15.83 6.81 7.45
N GLY A 135 -15.61 7.61 8.49
CA GLY A 135 -15.50 7.14 9.88
C GLY A 135 -14.18 6.42 10.19
N ARG A 136 -13.23 6.40 9.25
CA ARG A 136 -11.93 5.77 9.43
C ARG A 136 -10.89 6.80 9.81
N ARG A 137 -10.00 6.42 10.71
CA ARG A 137 -8.83 7.24 11.05
C ARG A 137 -7.75 7.05 9.99
N ALA A 138 -7.28 8.17 9.43
CA ALA A 138 -6.30 8.11 8.35
C ALA A 138 -5.45 9.38 8.29
N THR A 139 -4.36 9.30 7.53
CA THR A 139 -3.52 10.45 7.16
C THR A 139 -3.33 10.51 5.66
N SER A 140 -2.85 11.64 5.18
CA SER A 140 -2.49 11.90 3.80
C SER A 140 -1.50 13.07 3.74
N VAL A 141 -1.01 13.40 2.55
CA VAL A 141 -0.37 14.70 2.37
C VAL A 141 -1.33 15.83 2.74
N ALA A 142 -0.81 16.87 3.39
CA ALA A 142 -1.63 17.99 3.89
C ALA A 142 -2.48 18.66 2.79
N ALA A 143 -2.01 18.62 1.54
CA ALA A 143 -2.70 19.22 0.39
C ALA A 143 -4.10 18.66 0.14
N ILE A 144 -4.40 17.42 0.55
CA ILE A 144 -5.71 16.78 0.41
C ILE A 144 -6.42 16.55 1.75
N ARG A 145 -5.94 17.19 2.83
CA ARG A 145 -6.55 17.07 4.16
C ARG A 145 -8.05 17.38 4.13
N ASP A 146 -8.42 18.49 3.51
CA ASP A 146 -9.80 18.93 3.47
C ASP A 146 -10.69 17.95 2.69
N ASP A 147 -10.16 17.34 1.62
CA ASP A 147 -10.84 16.29 0.87
C ASP A 147 -11.13 15.06 1.75
N MET A 148 -10.12 14.64 2.54
CA MET A 148 -10.25 13.52 3.48
C MET A 148 -11.31 13.80 4.55
N VAL A 149 -11.24 14.99 5.17
CA VAL A 149 -12.20 15.43 6.20
C VAL A 149 -13.61 15.52 5.62
N ASN A 150 -13.77 16.14 4.45
CA ASN A 150 -15.06 16.27 3.78
C ASN A 150 -15.65 14.91 3.37
N ALA A 151 -14.80 13.91 3.09
CA ALA A 151 -15.22 12.53 2.86
C ALA A 151 -15.58 11.78 4.16
N GLY A 152 -15.41 12.41 5.33
CA GLY A 152 -15.77 11.86 6.63
C GLY A 152 -14.67 11.07 7.33
N ALA A 153 -13.40 11.23 6.92
CA ALA A 153 -12.26 10.63 7.64
C ALA A 153 -11.97 11.39 8.94
N ASP A 154 -11.55 10.68 9.99
CA ASP A 154 -10.85 11.23 11.14
C ASP A 154 -9.37 11.44 10.75
N TRP A 155 -9.10 12.58 10.10
CA TRP A 155 -7.78 12.89 9.59
C TRP A 155 -6.84 13.33 10.71
N VAL A 156 -5.65 12.72 10.78
CA VAL A 156 -4.62 13.08 11.75
C VAL A 156 -3.27 13.27 11.07
N ASP A 157 -2.48 14.24 11.56
CA ASP A 157 -1.12 14.48 11.07
C ASP A 157 -0.12 13.55 11.78
N GLN A 158 -0.02 12.32 11.29
CA GLN A 158 0.93 11.32 11.76
C GLN A 158 1.66 10.67 10.59
N ALA A 159 2.91 10.27 10.81
CA ALA A 159 3.74 9.65 9.76
C ALA A 159 3.06 8.43 9.12
N THR A 160 2.46 7.60 9.96
CA THR A 160 1.70 6.42 9.53
C THR A 160 0.51 6.21 10.46
N VAL A 161 -0.63 5.92 9.89
CA VAL A 161 -1.86 5.59 10.61
C VAL A 161 -2.35 4.22 10.14
N VAL A 162 -2.62 3.35 11.10
CA VAL A 162 -3.25 2.05 10.89
C VAL A 162 -4.61 2.06 11.55
N ASP A 163 -5.66 1.83 10.79
CA ASP A 163 -7.03 1.66 11.26
C ASP A 163 -7.61 0.39 10.66
N GLY A 164 -7.55 -0.70 11.43
CA GLY A 164 -7.89 -2.03 10.95
C GLY A 164 -6.97 -2.44 9.79
N HIS A 165 -7.54 -2.63 8.62
CA HIS A 165 -6.81 -3.00 7.41
C HIS A 165 -6.39 -1.80 6.53
N LEU A 166 -6.75 -0.57 6.88
CA LEU A 166 -6.27 0.63 6.19
C LEU A 166 -4.96 1.13 6.80
N ILE A 167 -3.95 1.33 5.95
CA ILE A 167 -2.62 1.77 6.34
C ILE A 167 -2.27 3.00 5.51
N SER A 168 -2.22 4.17 6.13
CA SER A 168 -2.00 5.43 5.42
C SER A 168 -0.72 6.14 5.87
N ALA A 169 -0.12 6.93 4.97
CA ALA A 169 1.05 7.76 5.25
C ALA A 169 0.99 9.09 4.48
N ARG A 170 1.85 10.05 4.86
CA ARG A 170 1.76 11.43 4.35
C ARG A 170 2.61 11.67 3.10
N THR A 171 3.88 11.30 3.15
CA THR A 171 4.88 11.72 2.15
C THR A 171 6.01 10.69 2.05
N PRO A 172 6.92 10.79 1.07
CA PRO A 172 8.08 9.90 0.96
C PRO A 172 8.97 9.82 2.21
N ALA A 173 8.96 10.84 3.07
CA ALA A 173 9.68 10.81 4.34
C ALA A 173 9.15 9.74 5.31
N ASP A 174 7.90 9.32 5.13
CA ASP A 174 7.20 8.36 5.99
C ASP A 174 7.21 6.92 5.43
N LEU A 175 7.90 6.67 4.32
CA LEU A 175 7.94 5.35 3.64
C LEU A 175 8.40 4.21 4.55
N GLY A 176 9.40 4.45 5.41
CA GLY A 176 9.92 3.43 6.32
C GLY A 176 8.87 2.89 7.30
N PRO A 177 8.26 3.73 8.16
CA PRO A 177 7.19 3.29 9.07
C PRO A 177 5.95 2.76 8.33
N TRP A 178 5.59 3.32 7.17
CA TRP A 178 4.48 2.86 6.36
C TRP A 178 4.67 1.43 5.86
N MET A 179 5.83 1.13 5.26
CA MET A 179 6.14 -0.22 4.79
C MET A 179 6.29 -1.21 5.93
N LYS A 180 6.84 -0.78 7.08
CA LYS A 180 6.89 -1.63 8.28
C LYS A 180 5.49 -2.05 8.72
N ALA A 181 4.52 -1.13 8.72
CA ALA A 181 3.13 -1.44 9.07
C ALA A 181 2.50 -2.42 8.06
N LEU A 182 2.74 -2.24 6.76
CA LEU A 182 2.26 -3.18 5.73
C LEU A 182 2.84 -4.58 5.91
N LEU A 183 4.15 -4.71 6.13
CA LEU A 183 4.80 -6.00 6.35
C LEU A 183 4.27 -6.70 7.61
N GLN A 184 4.00 -5.94 8.68
CA GLN A 184 3.36 -6.47 9.88
C GLN A 184 1.94 -6.99 9.59
N ALA A 185 1.15 -6.26 8.81
CA ALA A 185 -0.20 -6.68 8.42
C ALA A 185 -0.20 -7.93 7.51
N LEU A 186 0.83 -8.09 6.67
CA LEU A 186 1.02 -9.29 5.84
C LEU A 186 1.46 -10.50 6.66
N ALA A 187 2.10 -10.27 7.79
CA ALA A 187 2.58 -11.32 8.67
C ALA A 187 1.45 -11.97 9.51
N GLY A 188 0.31 -11.30 9.69
CA GLY A 188 -0.87 -11.77 10.42
C GLY A 188 -0.87 -11.37 11.88
#